data_10b4f85c17c66fbc43905fc5fd4fbe9b
#
_entry.id   10b4f85c17c66fbc43905fc5fd4fbe9b
#
_cell.length_a   1.000
_cell.length_b   1.000
_cell.length_c   1.000
_cell.angle_alpha   90.00
_cell.angle_beta   90.00
_cell.angle_gamma   90.00
#
_symmetry.space_group_name_H-M   'P 1'
#
loop_
_entity.id
_entity.type
_entity.pdbx_description
1 polymer ?
#
loop_
_entity_poly.entity_id
_entity_poly.type
_entity_poly.pdbx_seq_one_letter_code
_entity_poly.pdbx_strand_id
1 'polypeptide(L)'
;MAKAGTDQQVLEALEAKAADHGVDIVAVEVVGATKNPCVRVYIDHADEDAPTISLDEVAAETGWIGEVLDELDPLPSAYTLEVSSPGMARPLRRERDFVRFAGSCVQLSTTATEGRRKFTGSLLGCEDGKVLLDCDGEQVAIDLTEIKKCNIKPDFSAAGKKK
;
A
#
# COMPACT_ATOMS: atom_id res chain seq x y z
N MET A 1 4.03 -21.05 12.06
CA MET A 1 4.11 -20.09 11.16
C MET A 1 2.81 -19.74 10.55
N ALA A 2 2.52 -18.54 10.53
CA ALA A 2 1.27 -18.08 9.98
C ALA A 2 1.26 -18.30 8.47
N LYS A 3 0.12 -18.68 7.95
CA LYS A 3 -0.05 -18.72 6.52
C LYS A 3 -0.11 -17.31 5.99
N ALA A 4 0.24 -17.17 4.74
CA ALA A 4 0.05 -15.89 4.07
C ALA A 4 -1.43 -15.56 4.09
N GLY A 5 -1.78 -14.33 4.36
CA GLY A 5 -3.16 -13.91 4.34
C GLY A 5 -3.70 -13.86 2.92
N THR A 6 -5.01 -13.75 2.83
CA THR A 6 -5.67 -13.67 1.52
C THR A 6 -5.15 -12.48 0.73
N ASP A 7 -4.96 -11.33 1.40
CA ASP A 7 -4.44 -10.14 0.75
C ASP A 7 -3.05 -10.39 0.17
N GLN A 8 -2.20 -11.14 0.89
CA GLN A 8 -0.86 -11.43 0.39
C GLN A 8 -0.91 -12.37 -0.81
N GLN A 9 -1.80 -13.35 -0.78
CA GLN A 9 -1.97 -14.27 -1.90
C GLN A 9 -2.41 -13.53 -3.16
N VAL A 10 -3.38 -12.63 -3.00
CA VAL A 10 -3.86 -11.84 -4.12
C VAL A 10 -2.76 -10.93 -4.64
N LEU A 11 -2.03 -10.30 -3.73
CA LEU A 11 -0.95 -9.41 -4.11
C LEU A 11 0.10 -10.12 -4.96
N GLU A 12 0.53 -11.29 -4.52
CA GLU A 12 1.56 -12.03 -5.24
C GLU A 12 1.08 -12.48 -6.62
N ALA A 13 -0.18 -12.93 -6.69
CA ALA A 13 -0.73 -13.37 -7.96
C ALA A 13 -0.83 -12.19 -8.94
N LEU A 14 -1.22 -11.03 -8.46
CA LEU A 14 -1.33 -9.86 -9.31
C LEU A 14 0.03 -9.34 -9.74
N GLU A 15 1.00 -9.34 -8.82
CA GLU A 15 2.33 -8.87 -9.16
C GLU A 15 2.97 -9.72 -10.24
N ALA A 16 2.66 -11.01 -10.28
CA ALA A 16 3.20 -11.89 -11.30
C ALA A 16 2.75 -11.48 -12.70
N LYS A 17 1.63 -10.82 -12.83
CA LYS A 17 1.08 -10.39 -14.13
C LYS A 17 1.22 -8.90 -14.38
N ALA A 18 1.47 -8.12 -13.35
CA ALA A 18 1.41 -6.65 -13.46
C ALA A 18 2.43 -6.11 -14.46
N ALA A 19 3.60 -6.70 -14.51
CA ALA A 19 4.65 -6.23 -15.41
C ALA A 19 4.22 -6.30 -16.88
N ASP A 20 3.42 -7.30 -17.23
CA ASP A 20 2.94 -7.44 -18.60
C ASP A 20 1.98 -6.34 -18.99
N HIS A 21 1.42 -5.65 -18.02
CA HIS A 21 0.43 -4.61 -18.24
C HIS A 21 0.94 -3.21 -17.95
N GLY A 22 2.21 -3.08 -17.57
CA GLY A 22 2.79 -1.76 -17.27
C GLY A 22 2.23 -1.14 -16.01
N VAL A 23 1.80 -1.96 -15.07
CA VAL A 23 1.12 -1.54 -13.86
C VAL A 23 1.91 -1.98 -12.63
N ASP A 24 1.90 -1.16 -11.60
CA ASP A 24 2.46 -1.50 -10.31
C ASP A 24 1.32 -1.75 -9.33
N ILE A 25 1.37 -2.88 -8.64
CA ILE A 25 0.38 -3.18 -7.60
C ILE A 25 0.85 -2.50 -6.32
N VAL A 26 0.20 -1.41 -5.98
CA VAL A 26 0.60 -0.61 -4.82
C VAL A 26 0.27 -1.31 -3.53
N ALA A 27 -0.93 -1.85 -3.42
CA ALA A 27 -1.35 -2.58 -2.23
C ALA A 27 -2.62 -3.35 -2.51
N VAL A 28 -2.88 -4.36 -1.69
CA VAL A 28 -4.13 -5.12 -1.72
C VAL A 28 -4.67 -5.18 -0.29
N GLU A 29 -5.96 -4.93 -0.14
CA GLU A 29 -6.63 -5.02 1.15
C GLU A 29 -7.86 -5.90 1.02
N VAL A 30 -8.12 -6.70 2.03
CA VAL A 30 -9.38 -7.45 2.12
C VAL A 30 -10.13 -6.89 3.31
N VAL A 31 -11.24 -6.24 3.05
CA VAL A 31 -11.98 -5.50 4.08
C VAL A 31 -13.45 -5.91 4.04
N GLY A 32 -14.17 -5.51 5.06
CA GLY A 32 -15.61 -5.73 5.13
C GLY A 32 -15.98 -6.98 5.88
N ALA A 33 -17.27 -7.30 5.83
CA ALA A 33 -17.81 -8.44 6.57
C ALA A 33 -17.38 -9.75 5.96
N THR A 34 -17.30 -10.78 6.80
CA THR A 34 -16.93 -12.11 6.35
C THR A 34 -17.85 -12.65 5.26
N LYS A 35 -19.12 -12.28 5.33
CA LYS A 35 -20.09 -12.78 4.37
C LYS A 35 -20.02 -12.11 3.01
N ASN A 36 -19.53 -10.87 2.99
CA ASN A 36 -19.47 -10.11 1.76
C ASN A 36 -18.23 -9.25 1.77
N PRO A 37 -17.05 -9.86 1.75
CA PRO A 37 -15.82 -9.08 1.80
C PRO A 37 -15.57 -8.32 0.52
N CYS A 38 -14.74 -7.31 0.63
CA CYS A 38 -14.29 -6.53 -0.51
C CYS A 38 -12.79 -6.69 -0.66
N VAL A 39 -12.36 -7.07 -1.85
CA VAL A 39 -10.94 -7.09 -2.18
C VAL A 39 -10.64 -5.77 -2.88
N ARG A 40 -9.80 -4.98 -2.26
CA ARG A 40 -9.42 -3.67 -2.77
C ARG A 40 -8.01 -3.72 -3.31
N VAL A 41 -7.85 -3.34 -4.57
CA VAL A 41 -6.55 -3.34 -5.21
C VAL A 41 -6.20 -1.92 -5.61
N TYR A 42 -5.05 -1.44 -5.14
CA TYR A 42 -4.56 -0.11 -5.49
C TYR A 42 -3.47 -0.28 -6.53
N ILE A 43 -3.61 0.38 -7.67
CA ILE A 43 -2.64 0.27 -8.76
C ILE A 43 -2.19 1.65 -9.21
N ASP A 44 -1.01 1.70 -9.82
CA ASP A 44 -0.49 2.92 -10.38
C ASP A 44 0.34 2.52 -11.59
N HIS A 45 0.86 3.49 -12.32
CA HIS A 45 1.76 3.19 -13.41
C HIS A 45 3.05 2.58 -12.86
N ALA A 46 3.60 1.60 -13.56
CA ALA A 46 4.89 1.05 -13.19
C ALA A 46 5.99 2.08 -13.35
N ASP A 47 5.83 3.01 -14.29
CA ASP A 47 6.78 4.08 -14.51
C ASP A 47 6.60 5.13 -13.42
N GLU A 48 7.61 5.28 -12.58
CA GLU A 48 7.54 6.21 -11.45
C GLU A 48 7.50 7.67 -11.89
N ASP A 49 7.93 7.95 -13.11
CA ASP A 49 7.91 9.31 -13.64
C ASP A 49 6.58 9.68 -14.27
N ALA A 50 5.70 8.71 -14.46
CA ALA A 50 4.39 8.96 -15.04
C ALA A 50 3.47 9.60 -14.00
N PRO A 51 2.47 10.37 -14.44
CA PRO A 51 1.48 10.87 -13.50
C PRO A 51 0.67 9.73 -12.92
N THR A 52 -0.03 9.99 -11.83
CA THR A 52 -0.88 8.99 -11.19
C THR A 52 -1.89 8.44 -12.18
N ILE A 53 -2.10 7.14 -12.12
CA ILE A 53 -3.03 6.46 -13.02
C ILE A 53 -4.43 7.07 -12.92
N SER A 54 -5.08 7.25 -14.05
CA SER A 54 -6.41 7.87 -14.11
C SER A 54 -7.49 6.83 -13.88
N LEU A 55 -8.71 7.29 -13.63
CA LEU A 55 -9.85 6.40 -13.46
C LEU A 55 -10.13 5.57 -14.71
N ASP A 56 -9.98 6.17 -15.88
CA ASP A 56 -10.18 5.43 -17.13
C ASP A 56 -9.14 4.33 -17.27
N GLU A 57 -7.91 4.63 -16.91
CA GLU A 57 -6.85 3.62 -16.97
C GLU A 57 -7.07 2.52 -15.95
N VAL A 58 -7.55 2.87 -14.77
CA VAL A 58 -7.89 1.87 -13.75
C VAL A 58 -8.98 0.95 -14.28
N ALA A 59 -10.00 1.51 -14.90
CA ALA A 59 -11.10 0.71 -15.44
C ALA A 59 -10.58 -0.25 -16.50
N ALA A 60 -9.63 0.20 -17.33
CA ALA A 60 -9.07 -0.65 -18.37
C ALA A 60 -8.29 -1.84 -17.80
N GLU A 61 -7.70 -1.66 -16.60
CA GLU A 61 -6.91 -2.73 -16.00
C GLU A 61 -7.75 -3.70 -15.16
N THR A 62 -8.98 -3.33 -14.82
CA THR A 62 -9.80 -4.14 -13.94
C THR A 62 -10.10 -5.53 -14.50
N GLY A 63 -10.20 -5.63 -15.81
CA GLY A 63 -10.54 -6.91 -16.46
C GLY A 63 -9.54 -8.00 -16.18
N TRP A 64 -8.26 -7.74 -16.41
CA TRP A 64 -7.25 -8.77 -16.17
C TRP A 64 -7.08 -9.06 -14.68
N ILE A 65 -7.27 -8.04 -13.84
CA ILE A 65 -7.19 -8.24 -12.40
C ILE A 65 -8.30 -9.19 -11.94
N GLY A 66 -9.51 -8.99 -12.46
CA GLY A 66 -10.62 -9.89 -12.15
C GLY A 66 -10.34 -11.31 -12.60
N GLU A 67 -9.71 -11.48 -13.75
CA GLU A 67 -9.40 -12.82 -14.25
C GLU A 67 -8.41 -13.54 -13.34
N VAL A 68 -7.40 -12.82 -12.87
CA VAL A 68 -6.42 -13.39 -11.94
C VAL A 68 -7.11 -13.86 -10.67
N LEU A 69 -8.02 -13.04 -10.14
CA LEU A 69 -8.74 -13.40 -8.93
C LEU A 69 -9.68 -14.57 -9.14
N ASP A 70 -10.31 -14.66 -10.31
CA ASP A 70 -11.17 -15.79 -10.61
C ASP A 70 -10.37 -17.10 -10.63
N GLU A 71 -9.16 -17.06 -11.17
CA GLU A 71 -8.31 -18.24 -11.20
C GLU A 71 -7.79 -18.61 -9.82
N LEU A 72 -7.43 -17.60 -9.05
CA LEU A 72 -6.88 -17.81 -7.72
C LEU A 72 -7.93 -18.29 -6.73
N ASP A 73 -9.18 -17.80 -6.90
CA ASP A 73 -10.30 -18.14 -6.04
C ASP A 73 -9.92 -17.96 -4.56
N PRO A 74 -9.57 -16.74 -4.17
CA PRO A 74 -8.90 -16.51 -2.87
C PRO A 74 -9.82 -16.60 -1.66
N LEU A 75 -11.14 -16.52 -1.86
CA LEU A 75 -12.08 -16.49 -0.75
C LEU A 75 -13.15 -17.57 -0.93
N PRO A 76 -13.61 -18.14 0.18
CA PRO A 76 -14.62 -19.21 0.10
C PRO A 76 -16.02 -18.72 -0.27
N SER A 77 -16.27 -17.42 -0.17
CA SER A 77 -17.59 -16.88 -0.49
C SER A 77 -17.46 -15.83 -1.57
N ALA A 78 -18.58 -15.34 -2.06
CA ALA A 78 -18.60 -14.26 -3.01
C ALA A 78 -17.98 -13.01 -2.38
N TYR A 79 -17.38 -12.19 -3.22
CA TYR A 79 -16.74 -10.97 -2.77
C TYR A 79 -16.88 -9.89 -3.83
N THR A 80 -16.63 -8.66 -3.42
CA THR A 80 -16.62 -7.51 -4.32
C THR A 80 -15.17 -7.17 -4.64
N LEU A 81 -14.90 -6.86 -5.89
CA LEU A 81 -13.57 -6.39 -6.30
C LEU A 81 -13.63 -4.90 -6.59
N GLU A 82 -12.76 -4.14 -5.92
CA GLU A 82 -12.60 -2.72 -6.18
C GLU A 82 -11.16 -2.46 -6.60
N VAL A 83 -10.99 -1.76 -7.72
CA VAL A 83 -9.66 -1.38 -8.20
C VAL A 83 -9.64 0.14 -8.26
N SER A 84 -8.59 0.74 -7.72
CA SER A 84 -8.52 2.20 -7.70
C SER A 84 -7.07 2.66 -7.72
N SER A 85 -6.88 3.95 -7.92
CA SER A 85 -5.57 4.55 -7.76
C SER A 85 -5.27 4.70 -6.27
N PRO A 86 -3.99 4.90 -5.91
CA PRO A 86 -3.63 4.97 -4.48
C PRO A 86 -4.16 6.19 -3.77
N GLY A 87 -4.43 7.29 -4.49
CA GLY A 87 -4.93 8.48 -3.85
C GLY A 87 -3.86 9.18 -3.02
N MET A 88 -4.30 10.13 -2.18
CA MET A 88 -3.38 10.94 -1.39
C MET A 88 -2.78 10.18 -0.22
N ALA A 89 -3.50 9.22 0.32
CA ALA A 89 -3.01 8.42 1.43
C ALA A 89 -2.38 7.13 0.92
N ARG A 90 -1.47 7.26 -0.01
CA ARG A 90 -0.86 6.14 -0.71
C ARG A 90 -0.19 5.17 0.25
N PRO A 91 -0.48 3.86 0.16
CA PRO A 91 0.22 2.87 0.99
C PRO A 91 1.67 2.71 0.57
N LEU A 92 2.55 2.53 1.54
CA LEU A 92 3.97 2.26 1.30
C LEU A 92 4.28 0.92 1.96
N ARG A 93 4.88 -0.01 1.21
CA ARG A 93 5.16 -1.32 1.78
C ARG A 93 6.52 -1.89 1.39
N ARG A 94 7.12 -1.40 0.31
CA ARG A 94 8.39 -1.93 -0.17
C ARG A 94 9.50 -0.94 0.10
N GLU A 95 10.72 -1.43 0.20
CA GLU A 95 11.87 -0.57 0.41
C GLU A 95 11.92 0.56 -0.63
N ARG A 96 11.67 0.24 -1.88
CA ARG A 96 11.69 1.25 -2.94
C ARG A 96 10.61 2.31 -2.74
N ASP A 97 9.50 1.94 -2.13
CA ASP A 97 8.45 2.92 -1.84
C ASP A 97 8.94 3.94 -0.82
N PHE A 98 9.63 3.48 0.20
CA PHE A 98 10.13 4.37 1.24
C PHE A 98 11.24 5.27 0.73
N VAL A 99 12.04 4.79 -0.20
CA VAL A 99 13.07 5.61 -0.83
C VAL A 99 12.43 6.66 -1.74
N ARG A 100 11.45 6.23 -2.54
CA ARG A 100 10.81 7.12 -3.51
C ARG A 100 10.08 8.28 -2.84
N PHE A 101 9.42 8.01 -1.73
CA PHE A 101 8.61 9.02 -1.07
C PHE A 101 9.28 9.64 0.15
N ALA A 102 10.61 9.53 0.23
CA ALA A 102 11.34 10.22 1.29
C ALA A 102 11.04 11.71 1.24
N GLY A 103 10.86 12.31 2.39
CA GLY A 103 10.45 13.70 2.51
C GLY A 103 8.98 13.90 2.77
N SER A 104 8.18 12.85 2.57
CA SER A 104 6.74 12.93 2.82
C SER A 104 6.43 12.63 4.28
N CYS A 105 5.32 13.16 4.76
CA CYS A 105 4.83 12.80 6.09
C CYS A 105 4.08 11.49 5.98
N VAL A 106 4.36 10.56 6.88
CA VAL A 106 3.74 9.24 6.84
C VAL A 106 3.19 8.87 8.20
N GLN A 107 2.21 7.98 8.18
CA GLN A 107 1.68 7.31 9.36
C GLN A 107 2.01 5.84 9.26
N LEU A 108 2.61 5.30 10.29
CA LEU A 108 3.09 3.93 10.28
C LEU A 108 2.62 3.20 11.52
N SER A 109 2.13 1.97 11.35
CA SER A 109 1.83 1.11 12.49
C SER A 109 2.69 -0.14 12.44
N THR A 110 3.04 -0.65 13.61
CA THR A 110 3.88 -1.83 13.70
C THR A 110 3.10 -2.97 14.33
N THR A 111 3.72 -4.15 14.31
CA THR A 111 3.15 -5.34 14.93
C THR A 111 3.52 -5.45 16.40
N ALA A 112 4.18 -4.43 16.96
CA ALA A 112 4.63 -4.47 18.36
C ALA A 112 3.46 -4.71 19.29
N THR A 113 3.70 -5.52 20.32
CA THR A 113 2.70 -5.79 21.34
C THR A 113 2.90 -4.94 22.57
N GLU A 114 4.07 -4.31 22.67
CA GLU A 114 4.38 -3.42 23.77
C GLU A 114 4.99 -2.15 23.24
N GLY A 115 4.85 -1.08 23.99
CA GLY A 115 5.40 0.19 23.60
C GLY A 115 4.64 0.87 22.51
N ARG A 116 5.30 1.77 21.83
CA ARG A 116 4.67 2.59 20.80
C ARG A 116 4.47 1.77 19.53
N ARG A 117 3.24 1.72 19.06
CA ARG A 117 2.92 0.97 17.86
C ARG A 117 2.62 1.84 16.66
N LYS A 118 2.32 3.11 16.88
CA LYS A 118 1.98 4.04 15.81
C LYS A 118 2.97 5.19 15.80
N PHE A 119 3.44 5.50 14.61
CA PHE A 119 4.41 6.58 14.43
C PHE A 119 3.91 7.50 13.33
N THR A 120 4.02 8.79 13.55
CA THR A 120 3.70 9.79 12.54
C THR A 120 4.88 10.73 12.45
N GLY A 121 5.41 10.91 11.27
CA GLY A 121 6.56 11.80 11.10
C GLY A 121 6.99 11.90 9.66
N SER A 122 8.11 12.57 9.45
CA SER A 122 8.67 12.72 8.11
C SER A 122 9.48 11.49 7.75
N LEU A 123 9.23 10.96 6.56
CA LEU A 123 9.97 9.81 6.08
C LEU A 123 11.34 10.27 5.61
N LEU A 124 12.38 9.70 6.20
CA LEU A 124 13.75 10.05 5.83
C LEU A 124 14.28 9.13 4.74
N GLY A 125 13.77 7.90 4.67
CA GLY A 125 14.21 6.94 3.68
C GLY A 125 14.21 5.55 4.26
N CYS A 126 14.93 4.64 3.61
CA CYS A 126 15.03 3.27 4.06
C CYS A 126 16.46 2.80 3.83
N GLU A 127 17.08 2.24 4.87
CA GLU A 127 18.44 1.71 4.80
C GLU A 127 18.51 0.37 5.50
N ASP A 128 19.16 -0.59 4.87
CA ASP A 128 19.40 -1.90 5.48
C ASP A 128 18.13 -2.56 5.99
N GLY A 129 17.05 -2.39 5.25
CA GLY A 129 15.78 -2.99 5.61
C GLY A 129 15.05 -2.28 6.73
N LYS A 130 15.48 -1.07 7.07
CA LYS A 130 14.84 -0.28 8.13
C LYS A 130 14.36 1.03 7.58
N VAL A 131 13.13 1.37 7.94
CA VAL A 131 12.52 2.65 7.56
C VAL A 131 12.94 3.69 8.59
N LEU A 132 13.39 4.82 8.11
CA LEU A 132 13.85 5.91 8.97
C LEU A 132 12.82 7.03 8.97
N LEU A 133 12.39 7.42 10.16
CA LEU A 133 11.41 8.47 10.34
C LEU A 133 11.95 9.53 11.28
N ASP A 134 11.54 10.76 11.05
CA ASP A 134 11.77 11.86 11.97
C ASP A 134 10.46 12.20 12.67
N CYS A 135 10.34 11.77 13.92
CA CYS A 135 9.14 11.99 14.71
C CYS A 135 9.41 13.09 15.72
N ASP A 136 8.98 14.31 15.39
CA ASP A 136 9.15 15.47 16.27
C ASP A 136 10.60 15.71 16.65
N GLY A 137 11.49 15.56 15.68
CA GLY A 137 12.92 15.81 15.91
C GLY A 137 13.69 14.59 16.38
N GLU A 138 13.00 13.50 16.62
CA GLU A 138 13.64 12.26 17.05
C GLU A 138 13.66 11.27 15.91
N GLN A 139 14.83 10.78 15.56
CA GLN A 139 14.96 9.82 14.48
C GLN A 139 14.67 8.41 14.99
N VAL A 140 13.78 7.72 14.31
CA VAL A 140 13.36 6.37 14.65
C VAL A 140 13.65 5.45 13.47
N ALA A 141 14.18 4.27 13.74
CA ALA A 141 14.43 3.25 12.72
C ALA A 141 13.51 2.05 12.99
N ILE A 142 12.74 1.64 12.01
CA ILE A 142 11.78 0.55 12.17
C ILE A 142 12.02 -0.49 11.09
N ASP A 143 12.19 -1.72 11.51
CA ASP A 143 12.45 -2.83 10.60
C ASP A 143 11.23 -3.06 9.70
N LEU A 144 11.46 -3.24 8.40
CA LEU A 144 10.38 -3.49 7.46
C LEU A 144 9.49 -4.66 7.87
N THR A 145 10.10 -5.68 8.47
CA THR A 145 9.33 -6.86 8.88
C THR A 145 8.40 -6.57 10.04
N GLU A 146 8.62 -5.46 10.74
CA GLU A 146 7.77 -5.08 11.87
C GLU A 146 6.66 -4.12 11.47
N ILE A 147 6.69 -3.61 10.25
CA ILE A 147 5.67 -2.66 9.80
C ILE A 147 4.41 -3.41 9.42
N LYS A 148 3.32 -3.07 10.08
CA LYS A 148 2.02 -3.63 9.75
C LYS A 148 1.39 -2.85 8.60
N LYS A 149 1.50 -1.53 8.65
CA LYS A 149 0.88 -0.67 7.65
C LYS A 149 1.58 0.67 7.67
N CYS A 150 1.78 1.25 6.50
CA CYS A 150 2.32 2.60 6.39
C CYS A 150 1.65 3.29 5.22
N ASN A 151 1.19 4.52 5.45
CA ASN A 151 0.56 5.33 4.41
C ASN A 151 1.12 6.73 4.45
N ILE A 152 1.16 7.37 3.30
CA ILE A 152 1.45 8.79 3.26
C ILE A 152 0.29 9.51 3.96
N LYS A 153 0.62 10.42 4.86
CA LYS A 153 -0.39 11.21 5.54
C LYS A 153 -0.51 12.54 4.83
N PRO A 154 -1.64 12.81 4.18
CA PRO A 154 -1.81 14.09 3.51
C PRO A 154 -1.73 15.23 4.52
N ASP A 155 -0.98 16.26 4.18
CA ASP A 155 -0.82 17.39 5.07
C ASP A 155 -1.76 18.52 4.66
N PHE A 156 -2.99 18.36 5.02
CA PHE A 156 -4.00 19.35 4.66
C PHE A 156 -3.80 20.65 5.42
N SER A 157 -3.19 20.56 6.60
CA SER A 157 -3.01 21.79 7.34
C SER A 157 -1.97 22.68 6.70
N ALA A 158 -0.89 22.09 6.16
CA ALA A 158 0.08 22.91 5.43
C ALA A 158 -0.53 23.47 4.16
N ALA A 159 -1.28 22.64 3.46
CA ALA A 159 -1.92 23.07 2.23
C ALA A 159 -3.03 24.06 2.50
N GLY A 160 -3.74 23.82 3.56
CA GLY A 160 -4.87 24.66 3.88
C GLY A 160 -4.48 25.92 4.54
N LYS A 161 -3.29 25.95 5.18
CA LYS A 161 -2.93 27.01 5.79
C LYS A 161 -1.96 27.56 5.28
N LYS A 162 -1.64 27.41 4.83
CA LYS A 162 -0.78 27.83 4.54
C LYS A 162 -0.60 28.48 5.50
N LYS A 163 -0.39 28.31 6.19
CA LYS A 163 -0.23 28.91 7.27
C LYS A 163 0.79 29.49 7.43
#